data_bd3ec0fc1d675c984c559948005601b8
#
_entry.id   bd3ec0fc1d675c984c559948005601b8
#
_cell.length_a   1.000
_cell.length_b   1.000
_cell.length_c   1.000
_cell.angle_alpha   90.00
_cell.angle_beta   90.00
_cell.angle_gamma   90.00
#
_symmetry.space_group_name_H-M   'P 1'
#
loop_
_entity.id
_entity.type
_entity.pdbx_description
1 polymer ?
#
loop_
_entity_poly.entity_id
_entity_poly.type
_entity_poly.pdbx_seq_one_letter_code
_entity_poly.pdbx_strand_id
1 'polypeptide(L)'
;MHRPNYIPFTADDYEKAVWSAAKGRMRRPEVKEALKDVKGLCASIEQHLKDGSWREDIEYRKLTKVNNNKKVRHIDAPTFRTLVYEHLLKNKLEPIYRRRDPLVSLNCKEGCGITPSAKHKELKSNYVLPRVKHLFYDLREFDWVVTADQRQCYMHVKPSVFSKELKYLIGDRWLIDFAVELCFVDGQLPVGTPTSPLAHHILMLRFHEWLCRNTEWRLCYADNCMVACRTREEAQRMKWRIRQYWWYELKMRAKRGDTRITDINDKRGLDFCGYRVIRNSDKTVTDPNKGYCLIRKDTLLRARMCDNDNSWGSYFGLMRHTDGFGEMVKIEKEMKLRELTKKIRIDRKMDAPNIKPIELARSGQTFTVFDYEIRKSEKTGEPNWIKMLIGMPEVTDDGELTGKTVAREVHGGMMGIVVWMVTAEQEYGKKNLLPLEDVRIVDECGYIFEGSTNQMQYI
;
A
#
# COMPACT_ATOMS: atom_id res chain seq x y z
N MET A 1 -3.84 29.29 36.47
CA MET A 1 -2.54 29.97 36.70
C MET A 1 -1.56 29.50 35.65
N HIS A 2 -1.12 30.41 34.76
CA HIS A 2 0.02 30.16 33.86
C HIS A 2 1.26 30.09 34.75
N ARG A 3 1.92 28.94 34.84
CA ARG A 3 3.25 28.86 35.41
C ARG A 3 4.21 29.38 34.34
N PRO A 4 4.83 30.58 34.52
CA PRO A 4 5.84 31.01 33.57
C PRO A 4 6.97 29.99 33.59
N ASN A 5 7.41 29.55 32.40
CA ASN A 5 8.44 28.54 32.16
C ASN A 5 8.09 27.06 32.37
N TYR A 6 6.81 26.72 32.53
CA TYR A 6 6.42 25.29 32.56
C TYR A 6 6.37 24.70 31.16
N ILE A 7 7.19 23.71 30.92
CA ILE A 7 7.19 22.88 29.70
C ILE A 7 7.15 21.41 30.12
N PRO A 8 6.21 20.61 29.60
CA PRO A 8 5.99 19.23 30.07
C PRO A 8 6.96 18.20 29.47
N PHE A 9 8.14 18.64 28.98
CA PHE A 9 9.15 17.78 28.39
C PHE A 9 10.41 17.75 29.22
N THR A 10 11.05 16.58 29.29
CA THR A 10 12.34 16.33 29.93
C THR A 10 13.48 16.33 28.90
N ALA A 11 14.71 16.42 29.35
CA ALA A 11 15.89 16.30 28.47
C ALA A 11 15.86 15.01 27.63
N ASP A 12 15.43 13.90 28.23
CA ASP A 12 15.27 12.61 27.55
C ASP A 12 14.17 12.63 26.46
N ASP A 13 13.08 13.40 26.67
CA ASP A 13 12.04 13.57 25.66
C ASP A 13 12.57 14.27 24.40
N TYR A 14 13.41 15.30 24.55
CA TYR A 14 14.04 15.99 23.41
C TYR A 14 14.97 15.08 22.63
N GLU A 15 15.86 14.37 23.32
CA GLU A 15 16.80 13.47 22.67
C GLU A 15 16.07 12.34 21.93
N LYS A 16 15.08 11.70 22.55
CA LYS A 16 14.21 10.70 21.91
C LYS A 16 13.51 11.25 20.69
N ALA A 17 13.06 12.50 20.72
CA ALA A 17 12.40 13.12 19.57
C ALA A 17 13.36 13.31 18.40
N VAL A 18 14.60 13.78 18.65
CA VAL A 18 15.63 13.91 17.62
C VAL A 18 15.93 12.57 16.95
N TRP A 19 16.16 11.51 17.72
CA TRP A 19 16.44 10.19 17.18
C TRP A 19 15.23 9.58 16.46
N SER A 20 14.01 9.84 16.94
CA SER A 20 12.78 9.42 16.25
C SER A 20 12.62 10.12 14.90
N ALA A 21 12.91 11.42 14.84
CA ALA A 21 12.88 12.20 13.61
C ALA A 21 13.96 11.75 12.60
N ALA A 22 15.15 11.40 13.09
CA ALA A 22 16.27 10.94 12.26
C ALA A 22 16.07 9.53 11.69
N LYS A 23 15.26 8.70 12.32
CA LYS A 23 15.05 7.30 11.91
C LYS A 23 14.61 7.18 10.44
N GLY A 24 15.39 6.45 9.65
CA GLY A 24 15.15 6.28 8.21
C GLY A 24 15.57 7.47 7.34
N ARG A 25 16.16 8.53 7.94
CA ARG A 25 16.58 9.77 7.26
C ARG A 25 18.06 10.11 7.47
N MET A 26 18.82 9.24 8.11
CA MET A 26 20.25 9.44 8.48
C MET A 26 21.15 9.79 7.30
N ARG A 27 20.75 9.48 6.05
CA ARG A 27 21.53 9.80 4.85
C ARG A 27 21.30 11.22 4.32
N ARG A 28 20.29 11.92 4.80
CA ARG A 28 19.98 13.29 4.35
C ARG A 28 21.00 14.28 4.91
N PRO A 29 21.51 15.24 4.09
CA PRO A 29 22.52 16.20 4.54
C PRO A 29 22.08 17.01 5.76
N GLU A 30 20.85 17.52 5.77
CA GLU A 30 20.27 18.28 6.88
C GLU A 30 20.23 17.50 8.20
N VAL A 31 19.95 16.18 8.12
CA VAL A 31 19.91 15.31 9.30
C VAL A 31 21.33 15.02 9.79
N LYS A 32 22.26 14.73 8.87
CA LYS A 32 23.66 14.50 9.23
C LYS A 32 24.28 15.70 9.94
N GLU A 33 24.00 16.90 9.45
CA GLU A 33 24.50 18.15 10.06
C GLU A 33 23.92 18.34 11.46
N ALA A 34 22.60 18.22 11.60
CA ALA A 34 21.91 18.36 12.89
C ALA A 34 22.37 17.32 13.94
N LEU A 35 22.76 16.13 13.52
CA LEU A 35 23.22 15.06 14.41
C LEU A 35 24.68 15.22 14.86
N LYS A 36 25.46 16.19 14.34
CA LYS A 36 26.79 16.49 14.84
C LYS A 36 26.75 17.06 16.26
N ASP A 37 25.68 17.80 16.58
CA ASP A 37 25.50 18.37 17.94
C ASP A 37 24.04 18.16 18.39
N VAL A 38 23.72 16.96 18.81
CA VAL A 38 22.36 16.60 19.32
C VAL A 38 22.05 17.41 20.59
N LYS A 39 23.05 17.63 21.47
CA LYS A 39 22.84 18.37 22.74
C LYS A 39 22.51 19.83 22.48
N GLY A 40 23.25 20.49 21.60
CA GLY A 40 22.97 21.87 21.19
C GLY A 40 21.63 22.02 20.51
N LEU A 41 21.25 21.08 19.65
CA LEU A 41 19.93 21.04 19.02
C LEU A 41 18.80 20.90 20.07
N CYS A 42 18.94 19.99 21.03
CA CYS A 42 17.97 19.82 22.11
C CYS A 42 17.83 21.09 22.97
N ALA A 43 18.96 21.72 23.36
CA ALA A 43 18.95 22.96 24.12
C ALA A 43 18.29 24.12 23.34
N SER A 44 18.56 24.23 22.03
CA SER A 44 17.90 25.23 21.17
C SER A 44 16.38 25.01 21.08
N ILE A 45 15.92 23.75 20.89
CA ILE A 45 14.47 23.42 20.84
C ILE A 45 13.82 23.73 22.19
N GLU A 46 14.46 23.38 23.31
CA GLU A 46 13.95 23.70 24.64
C GLU A 46 13.81 25.20 24.85
N GLN A 47 14.82 25.96 24.45
CA GLN A 47 14.82 27.44 24.58
C GLN A 47 13.68 28.04 23.74
N HIS A 48 13.55 27.64 22.48
CA HIS A 48 12.47 28.11 21.59
C HIS A 48 11.06 27.76 22.10
N LEU A 49 10.92 26.63 22.81
CA LEU A 49 9.64 26.31 23.46
C LEU A 49 9.38 27.21 24.66
N LYS A 50 10.43 27.63 25.44
CA LYS A 50 10.31 28.49 26.60
C LYS A 50 9.95 29.93 26.23
N ASP A 51 10.54 30.46 25.17
CA ASP A 51 10.29 31.82 24.71
C ASP A 51 9.18 31.96 23.65
N GLY A 52 8.70 30.84 23.14
CA GLY A 52 7.61 30.80 22.16
C GLY A 52 8.05 30.96 20.71
N SER A 53 9.35 31.12 20.42
CA SER A 53 9.89 31.28 19.06
C SER A 53 9.88 29.97 18.25
N TRP A 54 9.51 28.83 18.85
CA TRP A 54 9.39 27.55 18.16
C TRP A 54 8.47 27.61 16.94
N ARG A 55 7.54 28.57 16.87
CA ARG A 55 6.66 28.79 15.74
C ARG A 55 7.42 29.17 14.46
N GLU A 56 8.53 29.87 14.61
CA GLU A 56 9.41 30.28 13.52
C GLU A 56 10.20 29.09 12.95
N ASP A 57 10.37 28.03 13.74
CA ASP A 57 11.02 26.79 13.32
C ASP A 57 10.09 25.89 12.47
N ILE A 58 8.79 26.17 12.44
CA ILE A 58 7.81 25.31 11.78
C ILE A 58 7.76 25.64 10.29
N GLU A 59 8.28 24.71 9.50
CA GLU A 59 8.35 24.86 8.05
C GLU A 59 7.98 23.55 7.35
N TYR A 60 7.13 23.66 6.30
CA TYR A 60 6.71 22.54 5.47
C TYR A 60 7.01 22.81 3.99
N ARG A 61 7.60 21.83 3.34
CA ARG A 61 7.77 21.84 1.88
C ARG A 61 6.54 21.19 1.23
N LYS A 62 5.87 21.93 0.38
CA LYS A 62 4.69 21.42 -0.34
C LYS A 62 5.13 20.53 -1.51
N LEU A 63 4.73 19.27 -1.47
CA LEU A 63 5.03 18.28 -2.50
C LEU A 63 3.72 17.77 -3.11
N THR A 64 3.73 17.49 -4.39
CA THR A 64 2.60 16.83 -5.07
C THR A 64 3.01 15.42 -5.48
N LYS A 65 2.28 14.42 -4.98
CA LYS A 65 2.48 13.02 -5.33
C LYS A 65 1.26 12.50 -6.09
N VAL A 66 1.50 12.00 -7.28
CA VAL A 66 0.48 11.27 -8.05
C VAL A 66 0.64 9.79 -7.77
N ASN A 67 -0.38 9.17 -7.19
CA ASN A 67 -0.39 7.73 -6.94
C ASN A 67 -0.69 6.96 -8.24
N ASN A 68 -0.39 5.65 -8.26
CA ASN A 68 -0.69 4.75 -9.39
C ASN A 68 -2.18 4.78 -9.83
N ASN A 69 -3.09 5.22 -8.96
CA ASN A 69 -4.51 5.42 -9.25
C ASN A 69 -4.82 6.80 -9.85
N LYS A 70 -3.83 7.53 -10.34
CA LYS A 70 -3.97 8.94 -10.80
C LYS A 70 -4.51 9.90 -9.73
N LYS A 71 -4.58 9.48 -8.46
CA LYS A 71 -5.00 10.34 -7.36
C LYS A 71 -3.85 11.25 -6.96
N VAL A 72 -4.06 12.53 -7.13
CA VAL A 72 -3.15 13.58 -6.68
C VAL A 72 -3.26 13.74 -5.17
N ARG A 73 -2.13 13.76 -4.48
CA ARG A 73 -2.04 14.07 -3.05
C ARG A 73 -1.07 15.22 -2.86
N HIS A 74 -1.53 16.25 -2.20
CA HIS A 74 -0.66 17.31 -1.69
C HIS A 74 -0.11 16.83 -0.34
N ILE A 75 1.20 16.92 -0.19
CA ILE A 75 1.94 16.44 0.98
C ILE A 75 2.69 17.64 1.54
N ASP A 76 2.49 17.88 2.82
CA ASP A 76 3.25 18.87 3.59
C ASP A 76 4.41 18.12 4.26
N ALA A 77 5.58 18.19 3.63
CA ALA A 77 6.78 17.51 4.14
C ALA A 77 7.49 18.42 5.15
N PRO A 78 7.52 18.05 6.45
CA PRO A 78 8.19 18.87 7.46
C PRO A 78 9.70 18.90 7.25
N THR A 79 10.35 20.03 7.56
CA THR A 79 11.80 20.11 7.70
C THR A 79 12.25 19.21 8.86
N PHE A 80 13.56 18.95 8.99
CA PHE A 80 14.04 18.10 10.08
C PHE A 80 13.72 18.68 11.45
N ARG A 81 13.86 20.01 11.61
CA ARG A 81 13.56 20.70 12.86
C ARG A 81 12.07 20.64 13.23
N THR A 82 11.20 20.92 12.28
CA THR A 82 9.73 20.73 12.44
C THR A 82 9.41 19.29 12.84
N LEU A 83 10.07 18.31 12.19
CA LEU A 83 9.85 16.89 12.45
C LEU A 83 10.25 16.51 13.90
N VAL A 84 11.26 17.16 14.49
CA VAL A 84 11.63 16.94 15.89
C VAL A 84 10.51 17.42 16.82
N TYR A 85 9.92 18.60 16.60
CA TYR A 85 8.76 19.07 17.38
C TYR A 85 7.57 18.11 17.25
N GLU A 86 7.30 17.63 16.05
CA GLU A 86 6.23 16.67 15.81
C GLU A 86 6.46 15.32 16.53
N HIS A 87 7.69 14.82 16.54
CA HIS A 87 8.04 13.61 17.28
C HIS A 87 8.04 13.85 18.81
N LEU A 88 8.40 15.03 19.27
CA LEU A 88 8.32 15.41 20.68
C LEU A 88 6.88 15.31 21.18
N LEU A 89 5.93 15.93 20.46
CA LEU A 89 4.51 15.83 20.73
C LEU A 89 4.00 14.39 20.63
N LYS A 90 4.33 13.71 19.54
CA LYS A 90 3.88 12.34 19.29
C LYS A 90 4.34 11.37 20.37
N ASN A 91 5.63 11.41 20.72
CA ASN A 91 6.22 10.54 21.74
C ASN A 91 5.55 10.75 23.11
N LYS A 92 5.10 11.97 23.39
CA LYS A 92 4.39 12.30 24.63
C LYS A 92 2.95 11.82 24.65
N LEU A 93 2.20 12.05 23.56
CA LEU A 93 0.76 11.79 23.51
C LEU A 93 0.41 10.33 23.13
N GLU A 94 1.19 9.70 22.24
CA GLU A 94 0.86 8.36 21.74
C GLU A 94 0.76 7.31 22.86
N PRO A 95 1.66 7.24 23.86
CA PRO A 95 1.52 6.28 24.95
C PRO A 95 0.26 6.51 25.79
N ILE A 96 -0.15 7.78 25.99
CA ILE A 96 -1.37 8.13 26.74
C ILE A 96 -2.59 7.67 25.97
N TYR A 97 -2.66 8.02 24.66
CA TYR A 97 -3.73 7.58 23.77
C TYR A 97 -3.84 6.05 23.72
N ARG A 98 -2.72 5.33 23.53
CA ARG A 98 -2.72 3.86 23.42
C ARG A 98 -3.23 3.15 24.64
N ARG A 99 -3.06 3.72 25.84
CA ARG A 99 -3.63 3.15 27.08
C ARG A 99 -5.13 3.40 27.22
N ARG A 100 -5.62 4.45 26.59
CA ARG A 100 -7.03 4.88 26.74
C ARG A 100 -7.93 4.31 25.65
N ASP A 101 -7.45 4.19 24.42
CA ASP A 101 -8.28 3.77 23.29
C ASP A 101 -8.54 2.26 23.33
N PRO A 102 -9.82 1.82 23.47
CA PRO A 102 -10.17 0.42 23.53
C PRO A 102 -9.98 -0.32 22.20
N LEU A 103 -9.82 0.41 21.08
CA LEU A 103 -9.70 -0.15 19.73
C LEU A 103 -8.31 0.06 19.11
N VAL A 104 -7.33 0.57 19.87
CA VAL A 104 -6.00 0.87 19.33
C VAL A 104 -5.32 -0.32 18.67
N SER A 105 -5.51 -1.51 19.25
CA SER A 105 -4.95 -2.76 18.70
C SER A 105 -5.59 -3.17 17.36
N LEU A 106 -6.82 -2.71 17.10
CA LEU A 106 -7.57 -2.99 15.87
C LEU A 106 -7.21 -2.02 14.74
N ASN A 107 -6.45 -0.97 15.04
CA ASN A 107 -5.92 -0.05 14.03
C ASN A 107 -4.69 -0.59 13.29
N CYS A 108 -4.33 -1.85 13.50
CA CYS A 108 -3.23 -2.53 12.81
C CYS A 108 -3.74 -3.31 11.60
N LYS A 109 -3.08 -3.11 10.45
CA LYS A 109 -3.35 -3.84 9.21
C LYS A 109 -2.16 -4.72 8.88
N GLU A 110 -2.43 -5.99 8.62
CA GLU A 110 -1.38 -6.94 8.23
C GLU A 110 -0.68 -6.53 6.94
N GLY A 111 0.62 -6.74 6.89
CA GLY A 111 1.45 -6.37 5.77
C GLY A 111 1.67 -4.87 5.56
N CYS A 112 1.16 -4.00 6.42
CA CYS A 112 1.29 -2.55 6.28
C CYS A 112 2.22 -1.89 7.31
N GLY A 113 3.14 -2.63 7.90
CA GLY A 113 4.25 -2.09 8.70
C GLY A 113 3.93 -1.58 10.09
N ILE A 114 2.66 -1.59 10.51
CA ILE A 114 2.29 -1.34 11.91
C ILE A 114 2.27 -2.69 12.61
N THR A 115 3.43 -3.17 13.01
CA THR A 115 3.55 -4.37 13.83
C THR A 115 3.43 -3.95 15.29
N PRO A 116 2.56 -4.59 16.11
CA PRO A 116 2.68 -4.49 17.55
C PRO A 116 4.09 -4.92 17.94
N SER A 117 4.67 -4.25 18.91
CA SER A 117 5.96 -4.65 19.43
C SER A 117 5.91 -6.13 19.83
N ALA A 118 7.06 -6.80 19.89
CA ALA A 118 7.16 -8.20 20.31
C ALA A 118 6.47 -8.49 21.67
N LYS A 119 6.21 -7.45 22.48
CA LYS A 119 5.46 -7.49 23.75
C LYS A 119 3.95 -7.74 23.59
N HIS A 120 3.42 -7.64 22.38
CA HIS A 120 1.98 -7.76 22.12
C HIS A 120 1.69 -8.90 21.11
N LYS A 121 2.43 -10.00 21.20
CA LYS A 121 2.18 -11.19 20.35
C LYS A 121 0.77 -11.75 20.53
N GLU A 122 0.20 -11.63 21.72
CA GLU A 122 -1.18 -12.00 22.05
C GLU A 122 -2.23 -11.14 21.33
N LEU A 123 -1.87 -9.94 20.84
CA LEU A 123 -2.78 -9.05 20.12
C LEU A 123 -2.85 -9.30 18.62
N LYS A 124 -2.11 -10.29 18.08
CA LYS A 124 -2.17 -10.64 16.65
C LYS A 124 -3.58 -11.02 16.19
N SER A 125 -4.38 -11.62 17.07
CA SER A 125 -5.79 -11.94 16.81
C SER A 125 -6.68 -10.71 16.66
N ASN A 126 -6.22 -9.54 17.07
CA ASN A 126 -6.95 -8.27 16.99
C ASN A 126 -6.61 -7.44 15.74
N TYR A 127 -5.81 -7.96 14.82
CA TYR A 127 -5.58 -7.32 13.54
C TYR A 127 -6.84 -7.29 12.67
N VAL A 128 -6.85 -6.38 11.72
CA VAL A 128 -8.00 -6.18 10.81
C VAL A 128 -8.43 -7.48 10.16
N LEU A 129 -7.52 -8.19 9.51
CA LEU A 129 -7.86 -9.37 8.73
C LEU A 129 -8.32 -10.55 9.61
N PRO A 130 -7.60 -10.95 10.68
CA PRO A 130 -8.09 -12.00 11.58
C PRO A 130 -9.47 -11.69 12.16
N ARG A 131 -9.74 -10.43 12.52
CA ARG A 131 -11.04 -10.01 13.04
C ARG A 131 -12.15 -10.11 11.99
N VAL A 132 -11.88 -9.72 10.74
CA VAL A 132 -12.86 -9.84 9.66
C VAL A 132 -13.09 -11.31 9.30
N LYS A 133 -12.02 -12.13 9.23
CA LYS A 133 -12.16 -13.59 9.03
C LYS A 133 -13.00 -14.21 10.15
N HIS A 134 -12.73 -13.89 11.40
CA HIS A 134 -13.50 -14.37 12.54
C HIS A 134 -14.99 -14.02 12.40
N LEU A 135 -15.34 -12.77 12.03
CA LEU A 135 -16.71 -12.38 11.77
C LEU A 135 -17.38 -13.23 10.69
N PHE A 136 -16.68 -13.42 9.56
CA PHE A 136 -17.25 -14.11 8.40
C PHE A 136 -17.30 -15.63 8.56
N TYR A 137 -16.32 -16.22 9.24
CA TYR A 137 -16.15 -17.67 9.32
C TYR A 137 -16.81 -18.28 10.56
N ASP A 138 -16.70 -17.60 11.69
CA ASP A 138 -17.03 -18.16 13.00
C ASP A 138 -18.34 -17.61 13.60
N LEU A 139 -18.61 -16.31 13.40
CA LEU A 139 -19.77 -15.65 13.99
C LEU A 139 -20.99 -15.71 13.08
N ARG A 140 -21.87 -16.72 13.32
CA ARG A 140 -23.05 -16.99 12.48
C ARG A 140 -24.28 -16.18 12.86
N GLU A 141 -24.29 -15.55 14.01
CA GLU A 141 -25.36 -14.69 14.50
C GLU A 141 -25.45 -13.34 13.80
N PHE A 142 -24.42 -12.95 13.03
CA PHE A 142 -24.41 -11.69 12.29
C PHE A 142 -24.59 -11.97 10.79
N ASP A 143 -25.58 -11.32 10.19
CA ASP A 143 -25.86 -11.41 8.76
C ASP A 143 -25.55 -10.11 7.99
N TRP A 144 -25.40 -9.01 8.71
CA TRP A 144 -25.24 -7.69 8.10
C TRP A 144 -24.01 -6.97 8.63
N VAL A 145 -23.37 -6.22 7.76
CA VAL A 145 -22.24 -5.36 8.11
C VAL A 145 -22.46 -3.94 7.61
N VAL A 146 -22.27 -2.99 8.51
CA VAL A 146 -22.15 -1.57 8.16
C VAL A 146 -20.68 -1.25 8.00
N THR A 147 -20.30 -0.75 6.83
CA THR A 147 -18.98 -0.10 6.63
C THR A 147 -19.17 1.39 6.45
N ALA A 148 -18.30 2.18 7.05
CA ALA A 148 -18.32 3.63 6.93
C ALA A 148 -16.89 4.17 6.78
N ASP A 149 -16.73 5.17 5.90
CA ASP A 149 -15.48 5.86 5.62
C ASP A 149 -15.72 7.38 5.77
N GLN A 150 -14.79 8.08 6.40
CA GLN A 150 -14.86 9.53 6.56
C GLN A 150 -14.41 10.23 5.27
N ARG A 151 -15.16 11.23 4.86
CA ARG A 151 -14.81 12.01 3.67
C ARG A 151 -13.62 12.92 3.96
N GLN A 152 -12.49 12.68 3.27
CA GLN A 152 -11.30 13.55 3.35
C GLN A 152 -10.94 13.91 4.79
N CYS A 153 -10.80 12.90 5.66
CA CYS A 153 -10.75 13.07 7.11
C CYS A 153 -9.80 14.20 7.56
N TYR A 154 -8.55 14.22 7.10
CA TYR A 154 -7.56 15.21 7.55
C TYR A 154 -7.92 16.66 7.18
N MET A 155 -8.53 16.87 6.01
CA MET A 155 -8.94 18.21 5.56
C MET A 155 -10.14 18.78 6.32
N HIS A 156 -10.93 17.92 6.98
CA HIS A 156 -12.17 18.33 7.64
C HIS A 156 -12.11 18.30 9.17
N VAL A 157 -11.00 17.84 9.76
CA VAL A 157 -10.79 17.94 11.20
C VAL A 157 -10.72 19.41 11.61
N LYS A 158 -11.57 19.78 12.57
CA LYS A 158 -11.57 21.15 13.11
C LYS A 158 -10.67 21.25 14.33
N PRO A 159 -9.77 22.26 14.43
CA PRO A 159 -8.90 22.46 15.58
C PRO A 159 -9.67 22.51 16.92
N SER A 160 -10.85 23.15 16.92
CA SER A 160 -11.69 23.25 18.12
C SER A 160 -12.26 21.91 18.58
N VAL A 161 -12.62 21.02 17.63
CA VAL A 161 -13.11 19.67 17.96
C VAL A 161 -11.94 18.82 18.45
N PHE A 162 -10.79 18.88 17.80
CA PHE A 162 -9.57 18.22 18.26
C PHE A 162 -9.17 18.66 19.67
N SER A 163 -9.18 19.98 19.95
CA SER A 163 -8.93 20.52 21.31
C SER A 163 -9.90 19.95 22.35
N LYS A 164 -11.19 19.83 22.03
CA LYS A 164 -12.20 19.20 22.91
C LYS A 164 -11.86 17.75 23.21
N GLU A 165 -11.50 16.97 22.20
CA GLU A 165 -11.14 15.56 22.37
C GLU A 165 -9.80 15.39 23.10
N LEU A 166 -8.84 16.27 22.86
CA LEU A 166 -7.56 16.26 23.54
C LEU A 166 -7.71 16.61 25.03
N LYS A 167 -8.60 17.57 25.39
CA LYS A 167 -8.97 17.87 26.78
C LYS A 167 -9.60 16.69 27.51
N TYR A 168 -10.30 15.82 26.78
CA TYR A 168 -10.82 14.58 27.34
C TYR A 168 -9.69 13.57 27.64
N LEU A 169 -8.61 13.59 26.85
CA LEU A 169 -7.48 12.67 26.99
C LEU A 169 -6.48 13.13 28.06
N ILE A 170 -6.16 14.44 28.12
CA ILE A 170 -5.17 15.03 29.01
C ILE A 170 -5.67 16.32 29.67
N GLY A 171 -5.15 16.61 30.87
CA GLY A 171 -5.48 17.84 31.62
C GLY A 171 -4.47 18.98 31.44
N ASP A 172 -3.33 18.75 30.78
CA ASP A 172 -2.27 19.73 30.63
C ASP A 172 -2.62 20.77 29.56
N ARG A 173 -2.93 22.00 29.99
CA ARG A 173 -3.35 23.05 29.08
C ARG A 173 -2.26 23.50 28.11
N TRP A 174 -1.02 23.57 28.57
CA TRP A 174 0.11 23.96 27.71
C TRP A 174 0.29 22.94 26.57
N LEU A 175 0.27 21.65 26.92
CA LEU A 175 0.41 20.58 25.93
C LEU A 175 -0.78 20.52 24.95
N ILE A 176 -1.98 20.88 25.43
CA ILE A 176 -3.15 20.98 24.54
C ILE A 176 -2.99 22.11 23.54
N ASP A 177 -2.59 23.30 24.00
CA ASP A 177 -2.42 24.47 23.14
C ASP A 177 -1.29 24.23 22.13
N PHE A 178 -0.14 23.70 22.58
CA PHE A 178 0.96 23.31 21.73
C PHE A 178 0.55 22.27 20.66
N ALA A 179 -0.21 21.24 21.04
CA ALA A 179 -0.68 20.22 20.12
C ALA A 179 -1.66 20.77 19.06
N VAL A 180 -2.55 21.68 19.47
CA VAL A 180 -3.49 22.32 18.54
C VAL A 180 -2.74 23.21 17.53
N GLU A 181 -1.75 23.96 17.96
CA GLU A 181 -0.97 24.81 17.06
C GLU A 181 -0.08 23.99 16.11
N LEU A 182 0.62 22.97 16.64
CA LEU A 182 1.58 22.17 15.86
C LEU A 182 0.90 21.21 14.86
N CYS A 183 -0.24 20.64 15.22
CA CYS A 183 -0.91 19.63 14.37
C CYS A 183 -1.63 20.22 13.16
N PHE A 184 -1.89 21.53 13.11
CA PHE A 184 -2.69 22.12 12.05
C PHE A 184 -1.89 23.13 11.23
N VAL A 185 -1.93 22.95 9.92
CA VAL A 185 -1.40 23.89 8.92
C VAL A 185 -2.58 24.45 8.14
N ASP A 186 -2.71 25.77 8.07
CA ASP A 186 -3.86 26.43 7.42
C ASP A 186 -5.23 25.89 7.91
N GLY A 187 -5.31 25.51 9.19
CA GLY A 187 -6.54 24.99 9.81
C GLY A 187 -6.89 23.54 9.45
N GLN A 188 -6.00 22.81 8.82
CA GLN A 188 -6.17 21.39 8.42
C GLN A 188 -5.03 20.53 8.97
N LEU A 189 -5.28 19.23 9.15
CA LEU A 189 -4.21 18.29 9.44
C LEU A 189 -3.37 18.05 8.16
N PRO A 190 -2.07 18.34 8.20
CA PRO A 190 -1.20 18.17 7.04
C PRO A 190 -1.04 16.68 6.67
N VAL A 191 -0.90 16.40 5.37
CA VAL A 191 -0.67 15.03 4.90
C VAL A 191 0.84 14.79 4.81
N GLY A 192 1.34 13.78 5.50
CA GLY A 192 2.76 13.40 5.44
C GLY A 192 3.53 13.62 6.75
N THR A 193 2.87 14.10 7.78
CA THR A 193 3.43 14.34 9.11
C THR A 193 3.15 13.17 10.07
N PRO A 194 3.99 12.92 11.07
CA PRO A 194 3.75 11.87 12.07
C PRO A 194 2.65 12.23 13.08
N THR A 195 2.31 13.50 13.21
CA THR A 195 1.30 13.99 14.15
C THR A 195 -0.13 13.85 13.62
N SER A 196 -0.35 13.99 12.30
CA SER A 196 -1.70 13.94 11.73
C SER A 196 -2.44 12.61 11.94
N PRO A 197 -1.81 11.42 11.79
CA PRO A 197 -2.45 10.17 12.15
C PRO A 197 -2.82 10.10 13.65
N LEU A 198 -1.93 10.56 14.53
CA LEU A 198 -2.18 10.56 15.97
C LEU A 198 -3.32 11.52 16.34
N ALA A 199 -3.33 12.72 15.77
CA ALA A 199 -4.40 13.70 15.98
C ALA A 199 -5.76 13.15 15.55
N HIS A 200 -5.81 12.48 14.40
CA HIS A 200 -7.02 11.81 13.93
C HIS A 200 -7.45 10.66 14.88
N HIS A 201 -6.52 9.86 15.37
CA HIS A 201 -6.84 8.80 16.34
C HIS A 201 -7.36 9.38 17.67
N ILE A 202 -6.78 10.46 18.18
CA ILE A 202 -7.26 11.15 19.37
C ILE A 202 -8.69 11.69 19.15
N LEU A 203 -8.93 12.29 17.97
CA LEU A 203 -10.27 12.74 17.58
C LEU A 203 -11.30 11.61 17.63
N MET A 204 -10.91 10.39 17.26
CA MET A 204 -11.79 9.22 17.21
C MET A 204 -11.97 8.53 18.56
N LEU A 205 -11.24 8.89 19.60
CA LEU A 205 -11.21 8.18 20.89
C LEU A 205 -12.61 7.98 21.49
N ARG A 206 -13.38 9.05 21.65
CA ARG A 206 -14.74 8.94 22.22
C ARG A 206 -15.73 8.24 21.30
N PHE A 207 -15.50 8.30 20.00
CA PHE A 207 -16.26 7.49 19.03
C PHE A 207 -15.96 6.00 19.19
N HIS A 208 -14.72 5.63 19.41
CA HIS A 208 -14.33 4.24 19.67
C HIS A 208 -14.97 3.73 20.98
N GLU A 209 -14.94 4.54 22.03
CA GLU A 209 -15.62 4.21 23.29
C GLU A 209 -17.14 4.08 23.09
N TRP A 210 -17.74 4.99 22.29
CA TRP A 210 -19.15 4.93 21.95
C TRP A 210 -19.50 3.65 21.18
N LEU A 211 -18.69 3.26 20.20
CA LEU A 211 -18.87 2.00 19.47
C LEU A 211 -18.81 0.80 20.42
N CYS A 212 -17.84 0.77 21.33
CA CYS A 212 -17.70 -0.32 22.29
C CYS A 212 -18.93 -0.49 23.17
N ARG A 213 -19.61 0.62 23.53
CA ARG A 213 -20.85 0.58 24.35
C ARG A 213 -22.12 0.26 23.59
N ASN A 214 -22.11 0.44 22.25
CA ASN A 214 -23.31 0.38 21.41
C ASN A 214 -23.31 -0.75 20.39
N THR A 215 -22.26 -1.56 20.35
CA THR A 215 -22.12 -2.64 19.36
C THR A 215 -21.48 -3.88 19.98
N GLU A 216 -21.94 -5.05 19.60
CA GLU A 216 -21.33 -6.31 20.03
C GLU A 216 -20.05 -6.58 19.26
N TRP A 217 -20.06 -6.39 17.94
CA TRP A 217 -18.90 -6.53 17.09
C TRP A 217 -18.61 -5.25 16.30
N ARG A 218 -17.37 -4.81 16.35
CA ARG A 218 -16.87 -3.58 15.71
C ARG A 218 -15.41 -3.70 15.38
N LEU A 219 -15.00 -2.88 14.40
CA LEU A 219 -13.63 -2.75 13.95
C LEU A 219 -13.43 -1.33 13.41
N CYS A 220 -12.34 -0.67 13.79
CA CYS A 220 -11.90 0.58 13.19
C CYS A 220 -10.49 0.42 12.63
N TYR A 221 -10.23 1.06 11.49
CA TYR A 221 -8.90 1.19 10.91
C TYR A 221 -8.78 2.58 10.29
N ALA A 222 -8.01 3.45 10.95
CA ALA A 222 -7.92 4.88 10.60
C ALA A 222 -9.32 5.50 10.46
N ASP A 223 -9.67 6.00 9.29
CA ASP A 223 -10.96 6.61 8.95
C ASP A 223 -12.07 5.59 8.58
N ASN A 224 -11.74 4.31 8.52
CA ASN A 224 -12.69 3.25 8.22
C ASN A 224 -13.28 2.65 9.49
N CYS A 225 -14.59 2.47 9.49
CA CYS A 225 -15.33 1.82 10.56
C CYS A 225 -16.16 0.66 10.01
N MET A 226 -16.23 -0.43 10.76
CA MET A 226 -17.07 -1.59 10.47
C MET A 226 -17.82 -2.01 11.72
N VAL A 227 -19.11 -2.31 11.57
CA VAL A 227 -19.97 -2.83 12.64
C VAL A 227 -20.79 -4.00 12.09
N ALA A 228 -20.79 -5.13 12.79
CA ALA A 228 -21.68 -6.25 12.47
C ALA A 228 -23.03 -6.08 13.18
N CYS A 229 -24.09 -6.49 12.49
CA CYS A 229 -25.48 -6.42 12.94
C CYS A 229 -26.18 -7.74 12.62
N ARG A 230 -27.17 -8.09 13.44
CA ARG A 230 -27.97 -9.32 13.26
C ARG A 230 -29.00 -9.15 12.17
N THR A 231 -29.64 -7.98 12.08
CA THR A 231 -30.68 -7.70 11.10
C THR A 231 -30.36 -6.50 10.23
N ARG A 232 -31.05 -6.41 9.10
CA ARG A 232 -30.92 -5.27 8.17
C ARG A 232 -31.37 -3.96 8.79
N GLU A 233 -32.43 -4.01 9.60
CA GLU A 233 -32.99 -2.84 10.29
C GLU A 233 -32.00 -2.33 11.34
N GLU A 234 -31.35 -3.23 12.08
CA GLU A 234 -30.26 -2.87 13.00
C GLU A 234 -29.12 -2.19 12.25
N ALA A 235 -28.71 -2.75 11.12
CA ALA A 235 -27.67 -2.17 10.28
C ALA A 235 -28.07 -0.77 9.75
N GLN A 236 -29.31 -0.58 9.34
CA GLN A 236 -29.81 0.74 8.91
C GLN A 236 -29.77 1.76 10.07
N ARG A 237 -30.23 1.38 11.26
CA ARG A 237 -30.16 2.24 12.47
C ARG A 237 -28.72 2.57 12.82
N MET A 238 -27.81 1.57 12.79
CA MET A 238 -26.40 1.77 13.13
C MET A 238 -25.71 2.68 12.11
N LYS A 239 -25.93 2.47 10.81
CA LYS A 239 -25.46 3.35 9.74
C LYS A 239 -25.87 4.81 9.96
N TRP A 240 -27.12 5.03 10.34
CA TRP A 240 -27.64 6.36 10.65
C TRP A 240 -26.96 6.94 11.90
N ARG A 241 -26.85 6.17 13.00
CA ARG A 241 -26.23 6.59 14.26
C ARG A 241 -24.76 6.97 14.10
N ILE A 242 -23.97 6.18 13.33
CA ILE A 242 -22.57 6.49 13.02
C ILE A 242 -22.48 7.85 12.29
N ARG A 243 -23.33 8.07 11.28
CA ARG A 243 -23.33 9.33 10.52
C ARG A 243 -23.72 10.51 11.40
N GLN A 244 -24.70 10.35 12.29
CA GLN A 244 -25.10 11.38 13.25
C GLN A 244 -23.97 11.70 14.23
N TYR A 245 -23.31 10.68 14.79
CA TYR A 245 -22.17 10.90 15.67
C TYR A 245 -21.06 11.70 14.98
N TRP A 246 -20.64 11.29 13.80
CA TRP A 246 -19.63 12.01 13.06
C TRP A 246 -20.03 13.44 12.73
N TRP A 247 -21.27 13.66 12.37
CA TRP A 247 -21.77 14.99 12.04
C TRP A 247 -21.88 15.92 13.26
N TYR A 248 -22.52 15.45 14.33
CA TYR A 248 -22.79 16.32 15.47
C TYR A 248 -21.62 16.42 16.43
N GLU A 249 -20.88 15.33 16.70
CA GLU A 249 -19.78 15.35 17.66
C GLU A 249 -18.46 15.72 17.01
N LEU A 250 -18.12 15.13 15.86
CA LEU A 250 -16.83 15.34 15.21
C LEU A 250 -16.84 16.43 14.13
N LYS A 251 -18.03 16.93 13.74
CA LYS A 251 -18.21 17.87 12.63
C LYS A 251 -17.68 17.34 11.30
N MET A 252 -17.73 16.02 11.13
CA MET A 252 -17.24 15.30 9.96
C MET A 252 -18.37 14.65 9.18
N ARG A 253 -18.15 14.42 7.88
CA ARG A 253 -19.14 13.77 7.02
C ARG A 253 -18.67 12.37 6.63
N ALA A 254 -19.62 11.45 6.57
CA ALA A 254 -19.39 10.16 5.91
C ALA A 254 -19.26 10.35 4.39
N LYS A 255 -18.40 9.58 3.78
CA LYS A 255 -18.19 9.59 2.33
C LYS A 255 -19.39 8.95 1.63
N ARG A 256 -19.95 9.66 0.63
CA ARG A 256 -21.04 9.11 -0.17
C ARG A 256 -20.58 7.86 -0.93
N GLY A 257 -21.39 6.80 -0.94
CA GLY A 257 -21.10 5.55 -1.63
C GLY A 257 -20.24 4.56 -0.85
N ASP A 258 -19.41 5.01 0.10
CA ASP A 258 -18.55 4.13 0.90
C ASP A 258 -19.15 3.78 2.27
N THR A 259 -20.23 4.47 2.67
CA THR A 259 -21.04 4.05 3.83
C THR A 259 -22.12 3.09 3.35
N ARG A 260 -21.86 1.80 3.49
CA ARG A 260 -22.67 0.72 2.91
C ARG A 260 -23.20 -0.21 3.98
N ILE A 261 -24.29 -0.88 3.64
CA ILE A 261 -24.78 -2.05 4.36
C ILE A 261 -24.57 -3.23 3.41
N THR A 262 -23.89 -4.26 3.87
CA THR A 262 -23.55 -5.46 3.09
C THR A 262 -24.13 -6.66 3.80
N ASP A 263 -24.81 -7.52 3.05
CA ASP A 263 -25.17 -8.86 3.49
C ASP A 263 -23.90 -9.73 3.54
N ILE A 264 -23.61 -10.31 4.69
CA ILE A 264 -22.44 -11.17 4.88
C ILE A 264 -22.55 -12.44 4.03
N ASN A 265 -23.77 -12.88 3.72
CA ASN A 265 -24.05 -14.08 2.94
C ASN A 265 -24.03 -13.81 1.41
N ASP A 266 -23.88 -12.56 0.97
CA ASP A 266 -23.75 -12.23 -0.45
C ASP A 266 -22.44 -12.82 -1.02
N LYS A 267 -22.56 -13.55 -2.13
CA LYS A 267 -21.40 -14.17 -2.84
C LYS A 267 -20.32 -13.16 -3.26
N ARG A 268 -20.68 -11.89 -3.40
CA ARG A 268 -19.70 -10.81 -3.67
C ARG A 268 -18.77 -10.53 -2.50
N GLY A 269 -19.18 -10.92 -1.28
CA GLY A 269 -18.41 -10.69 -0.08
C GLY A 269 -18.26 -9.22 0.30
N LEU A 270 -17.42 -8.98 1.28
CA LEU A 270 -17.12 -7.66 1.83
C LEU A 270 -15.73 -7.19 1.42
N ASP A 271 -15.65 -6.01 0.83
CA ASP A 271 -14.40 -5.28 0.63
C ASP A 271 -14.07 -4.41 1.83
N PHE A 272 -12.98 -4.74 2.56
CA PHE A 272 -12.50 -3.93 3.66
C PHE A 272 -10.97 -3.92 3.73
N CYS A 273 -10.37 -2.74 3.86
CA CYS A 273 -8.92 -2.54 3.99
C CYS A 273 -8.06 -3.25 2.92
N GLY A 274 -8.59 -3.42 1.70
CA GLY A 274 -7.88 -4.04 0.57
C GLY A 274 -8.09 -5.55 0.46
N TYR A 275 -8.83 -6.15 1.39
CA TYR A 275 -9.25 -7.55 1.33
C TYR A 275 -10.70 -7.68 0.87
N ARG A 276 -11.00 -8.78 0.22
CA ARG A 276 -12.37 -9.25 -0.03
C ARG A 276 -12.57 -10.54 0.73
N VAL A 277 -13.45 -10.52 1.72
CA VAL A 277 -13.79 -11.68 2.55
C VAL A 277 -15.20 -12.14 2.20
N ILE A 278 -15.34 -13.43 1.92
CA ILE A 278 -16.59 -14.06 1.48
C ILE A 278 -16.90 -15.18 2.47
N ARG A 279 -18.14 -15.21 2.97
CA ARG A 279 -18.65 -16.33 3.75
C ARG A 279 -18.98 -17.48 2.81
N ASN A 280 -18.54 -18.70 3.12
CA ASN A 280 -18.99 -19.85 2.39
C ASN A 280 -20.42 -20.22 2.81
N SER A 281 -21.35 -20.12 1.88
CA SER A 281 -22.75 -20.53 2.07
C SER A 281 -23.04 -21.92 1.48
N ASP A 282 -22.07 -22.53 0.81
CA ASP A 282 -22.23 -23.84 0.18
C ASP A 282 -22.12 -24.95 1.22
N LYS A 283 -23.24 -25.62 1.47
CA LYS A 283 -23.34 -26.74 2.41
C LYS A 283 -22.66 -28.02 1.92
N THR A 284 -22.21 -28.05 0.65
CA THR A 284 -21.53 -29.20 0.04
C THR A 284 -20.04 -29.24 0.33
N VAL A 285 -19.47 -28.15 0.82
CA VAL A 285 -18.05 -28.08 1.20
C VAL A 285 -17.85 -28.76 2.54
N THR A 286 -16.85 -29.61 2.64
CA THR A 286 -16.49 -30.42 3.83
C THR A 286 -16.25 -29.60 5.11
N ASP A 287 -15.99 -28.31 4.99
CA ASP A 287 -15.92 -27.36 6.12
C ASP A 287 -16.85 -26.17 5.83
N PRO A 288 -18.13 -26.25 6.24
CA PRO A 288 -19.12 -25.20 6.01
C PRO A 288 -18.79 -23.88 6.71
N ASN A 289 -17.76 -23.86 7.60
CA ASN A 289 -17.32 -22.69 8.33
C ASN A 289 -16.19 -21.94 7.65
N LYS A 290 -15.57 -22.52 6.61
CA LYS A 290 -14.56 -21.78 5.84
C LYS A 290 -15.21 -20.83 4.83
N GLY A 291 -14.73 -19.62 4.84
CA GLY A 291 -14.95 -18.62 3.80
C GLY A 291 -13.68 -18.46 2.97
N TYR A 292 -13.73 -17.51 2.05
CA TYR A 292 -12.59 -17.15 1.19
C TYR A 292 -12.13 -15.73 1.52
N CYS A 293 -10.82 -15.55 1.59
CA CYS A 293 -10.19 -14.25 1.73
C CYS A 293 -9.32 -13.97 0.51
N LEU A 294 -9.74 -13.04 -0.31
CA LEU A 294 -9.05 -12.66 -1.53
C LEU A 294 -8.51 -11.24 -1.39
N ILE A 295 -7.51 -10.92 -2.21
CA ILE A 295 -7.10 -9.53 -2.38
C ILE A 295 -8.02 -8.84 -3.39
N ARG A 296 -8.22 -7.54 -3.26
CA ARG A 296 -9.01 -6.79 -4.25
C ARG A 296 -8.36 -6.85 -5.63
N LYS A 297 -9.18 -6.96 -6.67
CA LYS A 297 -8.71 -7.00 -8.06
C LYS A 297 -7.83 -5.80 -8.44
N ASP A 298 -8.23 -4.59 -8.01
CA ASP A 298 -7.44 -3.37 -8.25
C ASP A 298 -6.10 -3.35 -7.48
N THR A 299 -6.03 -3.97 -6.31
CA THR A 299 -4.80 -4.13 -5.53
C THR A 299 -3.88 -5.16 -6.18
N LEU A 300 -4.45 -6.25 -6.69
CA LEU A 300 -3.73 -7.29 -7.42
C LEU A 300 -3.10 -6.72 -8.71
N LEU A 301 -3.88 -5.95 -9.49
CA LEU A 301 -3.37 -5.27 -10.68
C LEU A 301 -2.20 -4.32 -10.36
N ARG A 302 -2.31 -3.55 -9.26
CA ARG A 302 -1.21 -2.69 -8.82
C ARG A 302 0.02 -3.47 -8.38
N ALA A 303 -0.16 -4.62 -7.74
CA ALA A 303 0.93 -5.50 -7.39
C ALA A 303 1.67 -6.00 -8.63
N ARG A 304 0.92 -6.41 -9.67
CA ARG A 304 1.47 -6.82 -10.97
C ARG A 304 2.24 -5.70 -11.68
N MET A 305 1.82 -4.45 -11.51
CA MET A 305 2.47 -3.27 -12.10
C MET A 305 3.59 -2.70 -11.23
N CYS A 306 3.90 -3.33 -10.10
CA CYS A 306 4.93 -2.88 -9.19
C CYS A 306 6.32 -3.12 -9.80
N ASP A 307 7.19 -2.11 -9.68
CA ASP A 307 8.54 -2.09 -10.28
C ASP A 307 9.67 -1.97 -9.25
N ASN A 308 9.33 -2.02 -7.96
CA ASN A 308 10.32 -1.91 -6.88
C ASN A 308 10.02 -2.82 -5.69
N ASP A 309 11.07 -3.31 -5.04
CA ASP A 309 11.01 -4.27 -3.94
C ASP A 309 10.25 -3.78 -2.72
N ASN A 310 10.35 -2.49 -2.38
CA ASN A 310 9.66 -1.93 -1.22
C ASN A 310 8.14 -1.97 -1.40
N SER A 311 7.66 -1.63 -2.60
CA SER A 311 6.24 -1.71 -2.92
C SER A 311 5.79 -3.16 -3.02
N TRP A 312 6.61 -4.04 -3.61
CA TRP A 312 6.36 -5.47 -3.66
C TRP A 312 6.24 -6.08 -2.26
N GLY A 313 7.18 -5.78 -1.35
CA GLY A 313 7.12 -6.24 0.04
C GLY A 313 5.80 -5.88 0.73
N SER A 314 5.24 -4.70 0.44
CA SER A 314 3.94 -4.29 0.96
C SER A 314 2.79 -5.12 0.38
N TYR A 315 2.80 -5.40 -0.92
CA TYR A 315 1.77 -6.25 -1.56
C TYR A 315 1.90 -7.71 -1.13
N PHE A 316 3.13 -8.22 -1.06
CA PHE A 316 3.42 -9.55 -0.52
C PHE A 316 2.87 -9.72 0.89
N GLY A 317 3.12 -8.75 1.77
CA GLY A 317 2.60 -8.73 3.13
C GLY A 317 1.07 -8.75 3.20
N LEU A 318 0.36 -8.19 2.21
CA LEU A 318 -1.08 -8.29 2.11
C LEU A 318 -1.54 -9.67 1.59
N MET A 319 -0.90 -10.17 0.53
CA MET A 319 -1.33 -11.38 -0.18
C MET A 319 -1.06 -12.66 0.60
N ARG A 320 0.02 -12.74 1.36
CA ARG A 320 0.40 -13.95 2.13
C ARG A 320 -0.65 -14.43 3.14
N HIS A 321 -1.59 -13.54 3.51
CA HIS A 321 -2.66 -13.85 4.46
C HIS A 321 -3.99 -14.18 3.78
N THR A 322 -4.00 -14.25 2.44
CA THR A 322 -5.19 -14.53 1.63
C THR A 322 -5.08 -15.91 0.99
N ASP A 323 -6.20 -16.37 0.44
CA ASP A 323 -6.26 -17.63 -0.32
C ASP A 323 -5.71 -17.47 -1.76
N GLY A 324 -5.12 -16.31 -2.06
CA GLY A 324 -4.52 -15.96 -3.36
C GLY A 324 -3.03 -16.26 -3.47
N PHE A 325 -2.50 -17.25 -2.75
CA PHE A 325 -1.07 -17.57 -2.77
C PHE A 325 -0.54 -17.89 -4.17
N GLY A 326 -1.31 -18.62 -4.98
CA GLY A 326 -0.96 -18.93 -6.37
C GLY A 326 -0.76 -17.69 -7.23
N GLU A 327 -1.61 -16.68 -7.06
CA GLU A 327 -1.46 -15.38 -7.76
C GLU A 327 -0.20 -14.63 -7.29
N MET A 328 0.15 -14.74 -6.03
CA MET A 328 1.39 -14.15 -5.50
C MET A 328 2.64 -14.76 -6.16
N VAL A 329 2.67 -16.09 -6.29
CA VAL A 329 3.78 -16.79 -6.95
C VAL A 329 3.91 -16.38 -8.42
N LYS A 330 2.78 -16.26 -9.13
CA LYS A 330 2.77 -15.76 -10.52
C LYS A 330 3.35 -14.35 -10.62
N ILE A 331 2.89 -13.43 -9.77
CA ILE A 331 3.38 -12.04 -9.78
C ILE A 331 4.87 -11.98 -9.45
N GLU A 332 5.34 -12.76 -8.49
CA GLU A 332 6.77 -12.80 -8.15
C GLU A 332 7.63 -13.27 -9.34
N LYS A 333 7.18 -14.29 -10.06
CA LYS A 333 7.83 -14.73 -11.30
C LYS A 333 7.84 -13.62 -12.35
N GLU A 334 6.69 -12.97 -12.60
CA GLU A 334 6.59 -11.84 -13.52
C GLU A 334 7.54 -10.69 -13.16
N MET A 335 7.70 -10.39 -11.86
CA MET A 335 8.62 -9.35 -11.40
C MET A 335 10.08 -9.72 -11.62
N LYS A 336 10.47 -10.95 -11.28
CA LYS A 336 11.83 -11.45 -11.52
C LYS A 336 12.17 -11.40 -13.00
N LEU A 337 11.23 -11.75 -13.85
CA LEU A 337 11.39 -11.72 -15.30
C LEU A 337 11.55 -10.28 -15.83
N ARG A 338 10.74 -9.32 -15.32
CA ARG A 338 10.88 -7.89 -15.64
C ARG A 338 12.24 -7.33 -15.18
N GLU A 339 12.73 -7.73 -14.03
CA GLU A 339 14.03 -7.31 -13.52
C GLU A 339 15.16 -7.85 -14.41
N LEU A 340 15.06 -9.11 -14.82
CA LEU A 340 15.95 -9.72 -15.78
C LEU A 340 15.93 -8.96 -17.11
N THR A 341 14.73 -8.62 -17.61
CA THR A 341 14.54 -7.81 -18.83
C THR A 341 15.20 -6.44 -18.71
N LYS A 342 15.08 -5.78 -17.54
CA LYS A 342 15.75 -4.49 -17.28
C LYS A 342 17.27 -4.65 -17.29
N LYS A 343 17.81 -5.69 -16.67
CA LYS A 343 19.26 -6.00 -16.69
C LYS A 343 19.75 -6.24 -18.11
N ILE A 344 19.04 -7.05 -18.88
CA ILE A 344 19.35 -7.30 -20.29
C ILE A 344 19.30 -6.00 -21.12
N ARG A 345 18.38 -5.07 -20.83
CA ARG A 345 18.34 -3.76 -21.49
C ARG A 345 19.47 -2.82 -21.09
N ILE A 346 19.99 -2.92 -19.89
CA ILE A 346 21.14 -2.13 -19.41
C ILE A 346 22.41 -2.68 -20.05
N ASP A 347 22.54 -4.00 -20.18
CA ASP A 347 23.65 -4.67 -20.86
C ASP A 347 23.62 -4.52 -22.39
N ARG A 348 22.58 -3.93 -22.97
CA ARG A 348 22.47 -3.59 -24.40
C ARG A 348 23.54 -2.68 -24.95
N LYS A 349 24.40 -2.10 -24.14
CA LYS A 349 25.64 -1.44 -24.60
C LYS A 349 26.73 -2.43 -24.98
N MET A 350 26.54 -3.71 -24.70
CA MET A 350 27.40 -4.81 -25.14
C MET A 350 26.59 -5.69 -26.09
N ASP A 351 27.03 -5.82 -27.31
CA ASP A 351 26.41 -6.56 -28.41
C ASP A 351 26.03 -7.98 -27.98
N ALA A 352 24.73 -8.23 -27.76
CA ALA A 352 24.27 -9.60 -27.59
C ALA A 352 24.50 -10.39 -28.87
N PRO A 353 25.12 -11.58 -28.81
CA PRO A 353 25.40 -12.34 -30.02
C PRO A 353 24.11 -12.64 -30.79
N ASN A 354 24.15 -12.41 -32.11
CA ASN A 354 23.04 -12.75 -32.99
C ASN A 354 22.92 -14.26 -33.14
N ILE A 355 21.66 -14.74 -33.09
CA ILE A 355 21.31 -16.09 -33.50
C ILE A 355 20.39 -16.03 -34.71
N LYS A 356 20.61 -16.85 -35.72
CA LYS A 356 19.74 -16.88 -36.92
C LYS A 356 18.42 -17.58 -36.59
N PRO A 357 17.29 -17.09 -37.13
CA PRO A 357 15.98 -17.72 -36.87
C PRO A 357 15.97 -19.21 -37.24
N ILE A 358 16.66 -19.60 -38.30
CA ILE A 358 16.77 -21.00 -38.77
C ILE A 358 17.51 -21.87 -37.73
N GLU A 359 18.50 -21.33 -37.05
CA GLU A 359 19.23 -22.06 -36.01
C GLU A 359 18.33 -22.30 -34.79
N LEU A 360 17.46 -21.33 -34.42
CA LEU A 360 16.44 -21.51 -33.41
C LEU A 360 15.40 -22.55 -33.79
N ALA A 361 14.89 -22.51 -35.03
CA ALA A 361 13.94 -23.49 -35.52
C ALA A 361 14.52 -24.92 -35.48
N ARG A 362 15.79 -25.08 -35.89
CA ARG A 362 16.46 -26.38 -35.86
C ARG A 362 16.80 -26.90 -34.47
N SER A 363 17.06 -25.99 -33.53
CA SER A 363 17.35 -26.39 -32.14
C SER A 363 16.15 -26.98 -31.42
N GLY A 364 14.92 -26.61 -31.83
CA GLY A 364 13.69 -26.99 -31.15
C GLY A 364 13.58 -26.44 -29.72
N GLN A 365 14.50 -25.57 -29.30
CA GLN A 365 14.51 -25.02 -27.95
C GLN A 365 13.43 -23.97 -27.78
N THR A 366 12.84 -23.94 -26.61
CA THR A 366 11.97 -22.86 -26.17
C THR A 366 12.81 -21.68 -25.66
N PHE A 367 12.29 -20.48 -25.85
CA PHE A 367 12.92 -19.25 -25.40
C PHE A 367 11.85 -18.26 -24.91
N THR A 368 12.29 -17.23 -24.21
CA THR A 368 11.41 -16.15 -23.75
C THR A 368 11.70 -14.89 -24.56
N VAL A 369 10.68 -14.27 -25.15
CA VAL A 369 10.82 -12.96 -25.80
C VAL A 369 10.63 -11.87 -24.77
N PHE A 370 11.67 -11.06 -24.57
CA PHE A 370 11.66 -9.96 -23.60
C PHE A 370 11.30 -8.62 -24.23
N ASP A 371 11.63 -8.42 -25.48
CA ASP A 371 11.32 -7.20 -26.24
C ASP A 371 11.40 -7.44 -27.73
N TYR A 372 10.72 -6.62 -28.49
CA TYR A 372 10.81 -6.65 -29.94
C TYR A 372 10.63 -5.26 -30.55
N GLU A 373 11.14 -5.10 -31.75
CA GLU A 373 10.97 -3.93 -32.60
C GLU A 373 10.52 -4.40 -33.99
N ILE A 374 9.39 -3.87 -34.45
CA ILE A 374 8.90 -4.12 -35.81
C ILE A 374 9.23 -2.93 -36.68
N ARG A 375 9.85 -3.15 -37.80
CA ARG A 375 10.14 -2.14 -38.81
C ARG A 375 9.20 -2.29 -40.00
N LYS A 376 8.83 -1.15 -40.54
CA LYS A 376 8.01 -1.06 -41.75
C LYS A 376 8.90 -0.88 -42.97
N SER A 377 8.48 -1.43 -44.09
CA SER A 377 9.13 -1.19 -45.39
C SER A 377 9.01 0.27 -45.76
N GLU A 378 10.12 0.88 -46.16
CA GLU A 378 10.12 2.27 -46.69
C GLU A 378 9.30 2.41 -47.97
N LYS A 379 9.16 1.31 -48.75
CA LYS A 379 8.44 1.32 -50.02
C LYS A 379 6.93 1.12 -49.88
N THR A 380 6.49 0.26 -48.97
CA THR A 380 5.07 -0.14 -48.85
C THR A 380 4.41 0.38 -47.59
N GLY A 381 5.17 0.83 -46.60
CA GLY A 381 4.67 1.19 -45.28
C GLY A 381 4.20 0.01 -44.40
N GLU A 382 4.25 -1.20 -44.96
CA GLU A 382 3.80 -2.40 -44.25
C GLU A 382 4.91 -2.98 -43.37
N PRO A 383 4.55 -3.62 -42.22
CA PRO A 383 5.49 -4.33 -41.37
C PRO A 383 6.15 -5.48 -42.15
N ASN A 384 7.46 -5.50 -42.22
CA ASN A 384 8.19 -6.51 -43.01
C ASN A 384 9.44 -7.06 -42.34
N TRP A 385 9.75 -6.61 -41.12
CA TRP A 385 10.95 -7.03 -40.43
C TRP A 385 10.77 -6.92 -38.94
N ILE A 386 11.32 -7.85 -38.17
CA ILE A 386 11.27 -7.87 -36.71
C ILE A 386 12.68 -8.12 -36.16
N LYS A 387 12.97 -7.43 -35.06
CA LYS A 387 14.09 -7.70 -34.17
C LYS A 387 13.55 -8.08 -32.81
N MET A 388 13.95 -9.22 -32.30
CA MET A 388 13.54 -9.70 -30.96
C MET A 388 14.77 -9.82 -30.07
N LEU A 389 14.60 -9.43 -28.81
CA LEU A 389 15.52 -9.79 -27.75
C LEU A 389 14.95 -11.00 -27.02
N ILE A 390 15.68 -12.09 -27.04
CA ILE A 390 15.24 -13.35 -26.46
C ILE A 390 16.20 -13.80 -25.33
N GLY A 391 15.67 -14.58 -24.40
CA GLY A 391 16.45 -15.33 -23.43
C GLY A 391 16.36 -16.81 -23.72
N MET A 392 17.49 -17.45 -23.85
CA MET A 392 17.60 -18.89 -24.08
C MET A 392 18.28 -19.55 -22.88
N PRO A 393 17.92 -20.80 -22.55
CA PRO A 393 18.70 -21.58 -21.61
C PRO A 393 20.16 -21.70 -22.09
N GLU A 394 21.11 -21.47 -21.20
CA GLU A 394 22.52 -21.71 -21.47
C GLU A 394 22.80 -23.21 -21.42
N VAL A 395 23.44 -23.72 -22.46
CA VAL A 395 23.80 -25.13 -22.58
C VAL A 395 25.33 -25.21 -22.59
N THR A 396 25.91 -26.15 -21.85
CA THR A 396 27.35 -26.45 -21.88
C THR A 396 27.72 -27.07 -23.20
N ASP A 397 29.00 -27.15 -23.49
CA ASP A 397 29.53 -27.83 -24.71
C ASP A 397 29.13 -29.32 -24.76
N ASP A 398 28.83 -29.93 -23.59
CA ASP A 398 28.38 -31.31 -23.49
C ASP A 398 26.86 -31.46 -23.60
N GLY A 399 26.12 -30.35 -23.82
CA GLY A 399 24.65 -30.35 -23.98
C GLY A 399 23.83 -30.28 -22.72
N GLU A 400 24.43 -30.07 -21.55
CA GLU A 400 23.70 -29.93 -20.29
C GLU A 400 23.27 -28.50 -20.01
N LEU A 401 22.09 -28.34 -19.40
CA LEU A 401 21.54 -27.04 -19.00
C LEU A 401 22.29 -26.51 -17.78
N THR A 402 22.89 -25.32 -17.89
CA THR A 402 23.60 -24.67 -16.77
C THR A 402 22.67 -24.02 -15.74
N GLY A 403 21.37 -23.99 -16.01
CA GLY A 403 20.36 -23.24 -15.22
C GLY A 403 20.42 -21.72 -15.37
N LYS A 404 21.29 -21.22 -16.26
CA LYS A 404 21.37 -19.79 -16.60
C LYS A 404 20.60 -19.48 -17.87
N THR A 405 20.22 -18.22 -18.05
CA THR A 405 19.60 -17.71 -19.28
C THR A 405 20.56 -16.73 -19.94
N VAL A 406 20.85 -16.96 -21.20
CA VAL A 406 21.68 -16.06 -22.03
C VAL A 406 20.81 -15.25 -22.97
N ALA A 407 21.14 -13.97 -23.10
CA ALA A 407 20.47 -13.08 -24.04
C ALA A 407 20.99 -13.29 -25.45
N ARG A 408 20.08 -13.30 -26.43
CA ARG A 408 20.36 -13.34 -27.86
C ARG A 408 19.51 -12.34 -28.62
N GLU A 409 20.00 -11.80 -29.71
CA GLU A 409 19.20 -11.03 -30.65
C GLU A 409 18.84 -11.92 -31.85
N VAL A 410 17.55 -11.89 -32.23
CA VAL A 410 17.04 -12.56 -33.42
C VAL A 410 16.40 -11.51 -34.30
N HIS A 411 16.79 -11.46 -35.57
CA HIS A 411 16.22 -10.49 -36.47
C HIS A 411 16.13 -11.02 -37.90
N GLY A 412 15.13 -10.54 -38.64
CA GLY A 412 14.93 -10.91 -40.06
C GLY A 412 13.53 -10.57 -40.54
N GLY A 413 13.28 -10.88 -41.79
CA GLY A 413 11.98 -10.74 -42.45
C GLY A 413 11.05 -11.93 -42.23
N MET A 414 10.92 -12.38 -40.99
CA MET A 414 10.09 -13.52 -40.61
C MET A 414 8.61 -13.14 -40.62
N MET A 415 7.99 -13.14 -41.81
CA MET A 415 6.65 -12.60 -42.05
C MET A 415 5.59 -13.23 -41.13
N GLY A 416 5.63 -14.53 -40.87
CA GLY A 416 4.68 -15.19 -39.96
C GLY A 416 4.75 -14.62 -38.56
N ILE A 417 5.94 -14.45 -37.99
CA ILE A 417 6.16 -13.84 -36.68
C ILE A 417 5.77 -12.36 -36.66
N VAL A 418 6.14 -11.62 -37.74
CA VAL A 418 5.82 -10.19 -37.88
C VAL A 418 4.28 -9.98 -37.83
N VAL A 419 3.55 -10.73 -38.66
CA VAL A 419 2.07 -10.65 -38.73
C VAL A 419 1.45 -11.00 -37.39
N TRP A 420 1.88 -12.10 -36.77
CA TRP A 420 1.38 -12.52 -35.47
C TRP A 420 1.61 -11.46 -34.39
N MET A 421 2.83 -10.92 -34.28
CA MET A 421 3.18 -9.91 -33.28
C MET A 421 2.43 -8.59 -33.50
N VAL A 422 2.21 -8.17 -34.75
CA VAL A 422 1.40 -6.98 -35.07
C VAL A 422 -0.03 -7.16 -34.63
N THR A 423 -0.63 -8.32 -34.95
CA THR A 423 -2.01 -8.63 -34.58
C THR A 423 -2.18 -8.70 -33.07
N ALA A 424 -1.30 -9.40 -32.39
CA ALA A 424 -1.31 -9.51 -30.94
C ALA A 424 -1.06 -8.15 -30.24
N GLU A 425 -0.18 -7.31 -30.78
CA GLU A 425 0.03 -5.96 -30.25
C GLU A 425 -1.20 -5.07 -30.41
N GLN A 426 -1.92 -5.18 -31.53
CA GLN A 426 -3.18 -4.45 -31.74
C GLN A 426 -4.27 -4.87 -30.76
N GLU A 427 -4.38 -6.16 -30.49
CA GLU A 427 -5.41 -6.71 -29.62
C GLU A 427 -5.12 -6.52 -28.12
N TYR A 428 -3.89 -6.69 -27.69
CA TYR A 428 -3.50 -6.72 -26.26
C TYR A 428 -2.63 -5.56 -25.83
N GLY A 429 -2.00 -4.86 -26.75
CA GLY A 429 -1.00 -3.83 -26.51
C GLY A 429 0.37 -4.41 -26.10
N LYS A 430 1.46 -3.83 -26.61
CA LYS A 430 2.84 -4.31 -26.40
C LYS A 430 3.21 -4.55 -24.93
N LYS A 431 2.71 -3.74 -24.01
CA LYS A 431 3.00 -3.86 -22.57
C LYS A 431 2.36 -5.08 -21.92
N ASN A 432 1.25 -5.56 -22.47
CA ASN A 432 0.54 -6.71 -21.95
C ASN A 432 0.98 -8.01 -22.61
N LEU A 433 1.65 -7.90 -23.77
CA LEU A 433 2.13 -9.01 -24.53
C LEU A 433 3.46 -9.57 -24.02
N LEU A 434 4.31 -8.74 -23.41
CA LEU A 434 5.64 -9.12 -22.98
C LEU A 434 5.76 -9.29 -21.46
N PRO A 435 6.56 -10.25 -20.98
CA PRO A 435 7.33 -11.22 -21.75
C PRO A 435 6.47 -12.36 -22.29
N LEU A 436 6.84 -12.89 -23.48
CA LEU A 436 6.28 -14.11 -24.04
C LEU A 436 7.16 -15.29 -23.61
N GLU A 437 6.60 -16.21 -22.84
CA GLU A 437 7.30 -17.40 -22.33
C GLU A 437 7.02 -18.63 -23.20
N ASP A 438 7.91 -19.60 -23.14
CA ASP A 438 7.80 -20.91 -23.83
C ASP A 438 7.57 -20.80 -25.33
N VAL A 439 8.24 -19.83 -25.94
CA VAL A 439 8.15 -19.57 -27.37
C VAL A 439 9.05 -20.54 -28.14
N ARG A 440 8.55 -21.11 -29.23
CA ARG A 440 9.29 -21.98 -30.12
C ARG A 440 8.98 -21.64 -31.57
N ILE A 441 10.01 -21.62 -32.41
CA ILE A 441 9.85 -21.51 -33.88
C ILE A 441 9.73 -22.93 -34.41
N VAL A 442 8.57 -23.26 -35.02
CA VAL A 442 8.26 -24.65 -35.41
C VAL A 442 8.32 -24.94 -36.89
N ASP A 443 8.35 -23.91 -37.74
CA ASP A 443 8.40 -24.09 -39.21
C ASP A 443 9.66 -23.51 -39.81
N GLU A 444 10.39 -24.32 -40.56
CA GLU A 444 11.60 -23.91 -41.30
C GLU A 444 11.31 -22.98 -42.50
N CYS A 445 10.10 -23.09 -43.07
CA CYS A 445 9.72 -22.36 -44.28
C CYS A 445 8.89 -21.13 -44.04
N GLY A 446 8.09 -21.10 -42.94
CA GLY A 446 7.14 -20.05 -42.66
C GLY A 446 7.19 -19.49 -41.22
N TYR A 447 8.04 -20.04 -40.39
CA TYR A 447 8.20 -19.62 -38.97
C TYR A 447 6.88 -19.42 -38.26
N ILE A 448 6.20 -20.50 -37.93
CA ILE A 448 5.04 -20.47 -37.03
C ILE A 448 5.55 -20.25 -35.60
N PHE A 449 4.84 -19.41 -34.89
CA PHE A 449 5.21 -18.96 -33.56
C PHE A 449 4.23 -19.59 -32.55
N GLU A 450 4.70 -20.57 -31.80
CA GLU A 450 3.94 -21.11 -30.67
C GLU A 450 4.49 -20.56 -29.38
N GLY A 451 3.63 -19.99 -28.54
CA GLY A 451 4.03 -19.45 -27.25
C GLY A 451 2.84 -19.21 -26.36
N SER A 452 3.09 -19.07 -25.08
CA SER A 452 2.05 -18.75 -24.10
C SER A 452 2.27 -17.36 -23.51
N THR A 453 1.19 -16.62 -23.34
CA THR A 453 1.16 -15.45 -22.49
C THR A 453 0.29 -15.77 -21.27
N ASN A 454 0.41 -14.97 -20.21
CA ASN A 454 -0.50 -15.09 -19.06
C ASN A 454 -1.99 -14.86 -19.40
N GLN A 455 -2.32 -14.57 -20.65
CA GLN A 455 -3.68 -14.27 -21.11
C GLN A 455 -4.14 -15.10 -22.31
N MET A 456 -3.22 -15.80 -23.00
CA MET A 456 -3.54 -16.54 -24.20
C MET A 456 -2.76 -17.87 -24.25
N GLN A 457 -3.47 -18.97 -24.44
CA GLN A 457 -2.89 -20.22 -24.94
C GLN A 457 -3.03 -20.19 -26.44
N TYR A 458 -1.92 -20.31 -27.16
CA TYR A 458 -1.91 -20.42 -28.63
C TYR A 458 -1.61 -21.85 -29.01
N ILE A 459 -2.40 -22.31 -29.91
CA ILE A 459 -2.21 -23.59 -30.62
C ILE A 459 -1.46 -23.32 -31.91
#